data_0c687b3192662d41ccd5c29b05f87351
#
_entry.id   0c687b3192662d41ccd5c29b05f87351
#
_cell.length_a   1.000
_cell.length_b   1.000
_cell.length_c   1.000
_cell.angle_alpha   90.00
_cell.angle_beta   90.00
_cell.angle_gamma   90.00
#
_symmetry.space_group_name_H-M   'P 1'
#
loop_
_entity.id
_entity.type
_entity.pdbx_description
1 polymer ?
#
loop_
_entity_poly.entity_id
_entity_poly.type
_entity_poly.pdbx_seq_one_letter_code
_entity_poly.pdbx_strand_id
1 'polypeptide(L)'
;LYLAVTLHLDERLFYTLKTTWHENSWERRSLWLPEYRARIDALPVATVKDNLSGLTYDERRGHLWAVVNNPEELLALGRDGTFIARYPLQGFEDVEGVTYLGDDLLVLTEERQQALVVVQVPNLAGPLRRADARSITLALNEADNTGFEGVGYDRAGDRLFVVKEHSPRKLYEIHGIKRSLAGDMDIKIIDRQAWIDKLDMASDLSSVHFDEQTGHLVLLSDEAKMMLELDAEGELVSFRSLWRGFAGLERSVPQAEGMTFDAQGNLYLVSEP
;
A
#
# COMPACT_ATOMS: atom_id res chain seq x y z
N LEU A 1 23.92 7.63 -22.30
CA LEU A 1 22.63 8.26 -22.59
C LEU A 1 21.48 7.27 -22.47
N TYR A 2 21.50 6.12 -23.15
CA TYR A 2 20.46 5.09 -23.13
C TYR A 2 20.14 4.61 -21.72
N LEU A 3 21.14 4.24 -20.91
CA LEU A 3 20.99 3.84 -19.51
C LEU A 3 20.43 4.98 -18.62
N ALA A 4 20.72 6.22 -18.91
CA ALA A 4 20.20 7.33 -18.13
C ALA A 4 18.70 7.54 -18.38
N VAL A 5 18.25 7.35 -19.61
CA VAL A 5 16.83 7.46 -19.99
C VAL A 5 16.04 6.25 -19.50
N THR A 6 16.56 5.02 -19.66
CA THR A 6 15.89 3.79 -19.19
C THR A 6 15.79 3.68 -17.66
N LEU A 7 16.68 4.33 -16.92
CA LEU A 7 16.65 4.40 -15.46
C LEU A 7 16.02 5.69 -14.93
N HIS A 8 15.44 6.51 -15.81
CA HIS A 8 14.85 7.82 -15.49
C HIS A 8 15.76 8.68 -14.59
N LEU A 9 17.07 8.63 -14.82
CA LEU A 9 18.04 9.33 -13.97
C LEU A 9 17.93 10.85 -14.07
N ASP A 10 17.50 11.38 -15.20
CA ASP A 10 17.22 12.79 -15.45
C ASP A 10 16.01 13.26 -14.62
N GLU A 11 14.95 12.49 -14.61
CA GLU A 11 13.75 12.76 -13.79
C GLU A 11 14.07 12.63 -12.31
N ARG A 12 14.75 11.56 -11.89
CA ARG A 12 15.21 11.38 -10.51
C ARG A 12 16.06 12.54 -10.03
N LEU A 13 16.98 13.02 -10.88
CA LEU A 13 17.80 14.19 -10.57
C LEU A 13 16.95 15.45 -10.48
N PHE A 14 16.03 15.66 -11.42
CA PHE A 14 15.11 16.80 -11.42
C PHE A 14 14.28 16.84 -10.14
N TYR A 15 13.65 15.73 -9.77
CA TYR A 15 12.85 15.64 -8.56
C TYR A 15 13.69 15.72 -7.29
N THR A 16 14.92 15.18 -7.28
CA THR A 16 15.85 15.39 -6.17
C THR A 16 16.15 16.87 -5.97
N LEU A 17 16.43 17.59 -7.04
CA LEU A 17 16.68 19.03 -6.98
C LEU A 17 15.42 19.81 -6.57
N LYS A 18 14.26 19.47 -7.12
CA LYS A 18 12.97 20.06 -6.77
C LYS A 18 12.62 19.86 -5.29
N THR A 19 12.73 18.63 -4.79
CA THR A 19 12.46 18.31 -3.37
C THR A 19 13.45 19.01 -2.45
N THR A 20 14.75 19.00 -2.75
CA THR A 20 15.76 19.72 -1.97
C THR A 20 15.52 21.24 -1.95
N TRP A 21 15.06 21.82 -3.06
CA TRP A 21 14.74 23.26 -3.12
C TRP A 21 13.52 23.62 -2.26
N HIS A 22 12.57 22.70 -2.11
CA HIS A 22 11.35 22.91 -1.33
C HIS A 22 11.41 22.30 0.07
N GLU A 23 12.53 21.70 0.50
CA GLU A 23 12.74 21.04 1.78
C GLU A 23 12.19 21.87 2.97
N ASN A 24 12.62 23.12 3.08
CA ASN A 24 12.19 24.01 4.17
C ASN A 24 10.67 24.26 4.24
N SER A 25 9.95 24.05 3.14
CA SER A 25 8.50 24.28 3.07
C SER A 25 7.70 23.03 3.39
N TRP A 26 8.24 21.85 3.12
CA TRP A 26 7.55 20.58 3.23
C TRP A 26 7.94 19.74 4.45
N GLU A 27 9.21 19.78 4.89
CA GLU A 27 9.76 18.95 5.97
C GLU A 27 8.87 18.90 7.24
N ARG A 28 8.21 20.01 7.59
CA ARG A 28 7.33 20.09 8.77
C ARG A 28 5.86 19.76 8.50
N ARG A 29 5.46 19.58 7.26
CA ARG A 29 4.07 19.38 6.82
C ARG A 29 3.86 18.13 6.01
N SER A 30 4.89 17.30 5.93
CA SER A 30 4.90 16.07 5.15
C SER A 30 5.56 14.96 5.97
N LEU A 31 5.47 13.72 5.50
CA LEU A 31 6.23 12.60 6.04
C LEU A 31 7.73 12.77 5.80
N TRP A 32 8.09 13.47 4.71
CA TRP A 32 9.45 13.74 4.27
C TRP A 32 10.27 12.45 4.11
N LEU A 33 9.89 11.63 3.16
CA LEU A 33 10.50 10.32 2.88
C LEU A 33 12.05 10.31 2.82
N PRO A 34 12.75 11.38 2.37
CA PRO A 34 14.22 11.40 2.37
C PRO A 34 14.89 11.14 3.72
N GLU A 35 14.21 11.39 4.85
CA GLU A 35 14.77 11.18 6.19
C GLU A 35 14.68 9.74 6.69
N TYR A 36 13.80 8.92 6.11
CA TYR A 36 13.63 7.53 6.54
C TYR A 36 14.89 6.71 6.32
N ARG A 37 15.22 5.86 7.28
CA ARG A 37 16.36 4.95 7.27
C ARG A 37 15.94 3.59 7.77
N ALA A 38 16.39 2.53 7.09
CA ALA A 38 16.19 1.17 7.54
C ALA A 38 16.86 0.97 8.90
N ARG A 39 16.09 0.47 9.87
CA ARG A 39 16.57 0.01 11.19
C ARG A 39 16.60 -1.50 11.26
N ILE A 40 15.65 -2.14 10.61
CA ILE A 40 15.56 -3.58 10.40
C ILE A 40 15.61 -3.74 8.88
N ASP A 41 16.59 -4.49 8.38
CA ASP A 41 16.79 -4.71 6.95
C ASP A 41 16.74 -6.20 6.65
N ALA A 42 15.82 -6.58 5.74
CA ALA A 42 15.63 -7.93 5.23
C ALA A 42 15.43 -9.00 6.33
N LEU A 43 14.59 -8.71 7.33
CA LEU A 43 14.20 -9.68 8.34
C LEU A 43 13.21 -10.69 7.77
N PRO A 44 13.53 -12.01 7.72
CA PRO A 44 12.60 -13.00 7.25
C PRO A 44 11.37 -13.10 8.17
N VAL A 45 10.17 -13.07 7.61
CA VAL A 45 8.94 -13.36 8.35
C VAL A 45 8.85 -14.86 8.61
N ALA A 46 8.85 -15.25 9.87
CA ALA A 46 8.80 -16.66 10.24
C ALA A 46 7.58 -17.35 9.61
N THR A 47 7.79 -18.54 9.02
CA THR A 47 6.74 -19.35 8.39
C THR A 47 6.23 -18.87 7.01
N VAL A 48 6.70 -17.74 6.50
CA VAL A 48 6.43 -17.27 5.14
C VAL A 48 7.68 -17.48 4.29
N LYS A 49 7.51 -18.04 3.10
CA LYS A 49 8.63 -18.26 2.17
C LYS A 49 8.61 -17.27 1.02
N ASP A 50 7.44 -16.99 0.50
CA ASP A 50 7.16 -16.22 -0.71
C ASP A 50 5.73 -15.67 -0.65
N ASN A 51 5.36 -14.83 -1.60
CA ASN A 51 4.02 -14.29 -1.80
C ASN A 51 3.50 -13.42 -0.63
N LEU A 52 4.39 -12.71 0.06
CA LEU A 52 4.02 -11.74 1.08
C LEU A 52 3.70 -10.40 0.41
N SER A 53 2.42 -10.07 0.33
CA SER A 53 1.91 -8.90 -0.38
C SER A 53 1.54 -7.75 0.57
N GLY A 54 0.30 -7.30 0.62
CA GLY A 54 -0.14 -6.11 1.34
C GLY A 54 0.21 -6.05 2.84
N LEU A 55 0.30 -4.81 3.35
CA LEU A 55 0.63 -4.55 4.76
C LEU A 55 -0.19 -3.37 5.29
N THR A 56 -0.72 -3.49 6.52
CA THR A 56 -1.36 -2.38 7.23
C THR A 56 -1.10 -2.43 8.73
N TYR A 57 -1.12 -1.27 9.38
CA TYR A 57 -0.98 -1.17 10.83
C TYR A 57 -2.34 -1.10 11.50
N ASP A 58 -2.55 -1.93 12.51
CA ASP A 58 -3.71 -1.91 13.41
C ASP A 58 -3.32 -1.17 14.70
N GLU A 59 -3.74 0.07 14.81
CA GLU A 59 -3.41 0.91 15.98
C GLU A 59 -4.07 0.43 17.26
N ARG A 60 -5.25 -0.24 17.18
CA ARG A 60 -5.97 -0.74 18.33
C ARG A 60 -5.26 -1.94 18.95
N ARG A 61 -4.75 -2.85 18.10
CA ARG A 61 -4.04 -4.04 18.54
C ARG A 61 -2.53 -3.81 18.65
N GLY A 62 -2.01 -2.74 18.07
CA GLY A 62 -0.60 -2.36 18.11
C GLY A 62 0.31 -3.29 17.32
N HIS A 63 -0.20 -3.93 16.26
CA HIS A 63 0.53 -4.85 15.41
C HIS A 63 0.24 -4.60 13.91
N LEU A 64 0.93 -5.32 13.06
CA LEU A 64 0.77 -5.27 11.62
C LEU A 64 -0.12 -6.43 11.15
N TRP A 65 -0.95 -6.17 10.14
CA TRP A 65 -1.60 -7.20 9.34
C TRP A 65 -0.90 -7.27 7.98
N ALA A 66 -0.59 -8.48 7.56
CA ALA A 66 -0.03 -8.75 6.23
C ALA A 66 -0.83 -9.85 5.54
N VAL A 67 -0.93 -9.79 4.22
CA VAL A 67 -1.56 -10.84 3.42
C VAL A 67 -0.50 -11.65 2.68
N VAL A 68 -0.81 -12.92 2.49
CA VAL A 68 -0.08 -13.86 1.63
C VAL A 68 -1.07 -14.36 0.60
N ASN A 69 -0.70 -14.32 -0.68
CA ASN A 69 -1.62 -14.68 -1.75
C ASN A 69 -1.57 -16.16 -2.16
N ASN A 70 -0.55 -16.90 -1.71
CA ASN A 70 -0.47 -18.35 -1.97
C ASN A 70 0.38 -19.08 -0.90
N PRO A 71 -0.24 -19.84 0.04
CA PRO A 71 -1.69 -19.95 0.24
C PRO A 71 -2.28 -18.64 0.76
N GLU A 72 -3.56 -18.38 0.48
CA GLU A 72 -4.25 -17.18 0.93
C GLU A 72 -4.36 -17.16 2.45
N GLU A 73 -3.65 -16.23 3.08
CA GLU A 73 -3.57 -16.10 4.52
C GLU A 73 -3.50 -14.62 4.95
N LEU A 74 -4.12 -14.32 6.08
CA LEU A 74 -3.90 -13.08 6.80
C LEU A 74 -3.02 -13.36 8.01
N LEU A 75 -1.94 -12.63 8.15
CA LEU A 75 -0.97 -12.76 9.22
C LEU A 75 -1.03 -11.56 10.16
N ALA A 76 -0.96 -11.83 11.48
CA ALA A 76 -0.67 -10.81 12.48
C ALA A 76 0.82 -10.86 12.80
N LEU A 77 1.50 -9.71 12.69
CA LEU A 77 2.93 -9.56 12.92
C LEU A 77 3.19 -8.46 13.95
N GLY A 78 4.15 -8.68 14.83
CA GLY A 78 4.68 -7.62 15.69
C GLY A 78 5.37 -6.52 14.87
N ARG A 79 5.51 -5.34 15.44
CA ARG A 79 6.26 -4.22 14.82
C ARG A 79 7.74 -4.51 14.62
N ASP A 80 8.26 -5.54 15.26
CA ASP A 80 9.61 -6.07 15.12
C ASP A 80 9.70 -7.25 14.13
N GLY A 81 8.61 -7.56 13.41
CA GLY A 81 8.50 -8.67 12.47
C GLY A 81 8.20 -10.02 13.12
N THR A 82 7.99 -10.08 14.43
CA THR A 82 7.64 -11.35 15.12
C THR A 82 6.27 -11.85 14.68
N PHE A 83 6.16 -13.16 14.40
CA PHE A 83 4.90 -13.80 14.07
C PHE A 83 4.00 -13.89 15.32
N ILE A 84 2.75 -13.43 15.20
CA ILE A 84 1.75 -13.47 16.29
C ILE A 84 0.68 -14.52 16.01
N ALA A 85 0.03 -14.45 14.85
CA ALA A 85 -1.10 -15.32 14.51
C ALA A 85 -1.30 -15.46 13.00
N ARG A 86 -2.05 -16.50 12.61
CA ARG A 86 -2.41 -16.80 11.23
C ARG A 86 -3.90 -17.04 11.10
N TYR A 87 -4.50 -16.47 10.08
CA TYR A 87 -5.91 -16.59 9.73
C TYR A 87 -6.01 -17.08 8.28
N PRO A 88 -6.26 -18.38 8.05
CA PRO A 88 -6.48 -18.88 6.69
C PRO A 88 -7.66 -18.19 6.01
N LEU A 89 -7.50 -17.74 4.78
CA LEU A 89 -8.52 -17.07 3.99
C LEU A 89 -9.24 -18.10 3.09
N GLN A 90 -10.37 -18.61 3.56
CA GLN A 90 -11.10 -19.68 2.88
C GLN A 90 -12.04 -19.13 1.80
N GLY A 91 -11.82 -19.51 0.54
CA GLY A 91 -12.61 -19.09 -0.61
C GLY A 91 -12.28 -17.68 -1.10
N PHE A 92 -11.19 -17.10 -0.63
CA PHE A 92 -10.55 -15.93 -1.22
C PHE A 92 -9.64 -16.39 -2.36
N GLU A 93 -9.41 -15.51 -3.30
CA GLU A 93 -8.56 -15.78 -4.46
C GLU A 93 -7.70 -14.55 -4.76
N ASP A 94 -6.39 -14.73 -4.87
CA ASP A 94 -5.46 -13.73 -5.33
C ASP A 94 -5.53 -12.42 -4.49
N VAL A 95 -5.27 -12.57 -3.19
CA VAL A 95 -5.36 -11.45 -2.24
C VAL A 95 -4.04 -10.71 -2.19
N GLU A 96 -4.03 -9.43 -2.65
CA GLU A 96 -2.81 -8.63 -2.77
C GLU A 96 -2.70 -7.51 -1.75
N GLY A 97 -3.77 -6.80 -1.48
CA GLY A 97 -3.76 -5.64 -0.59
C GLY A 97 -4.54 -5.84 0.69
N VAL A 98 -4.16 -5.09 1.74
CA VAL A 98 -4.89 -5.03 3.00
C VAL A 98 -4.83 -3.62 3.59
N THR A 99 -5.95 -3.13 4.15
CA THR A 99 -5.98 -1.89 4.93
C THR A 99 -6.93 -1.99 6.13
N TYR A 100 -6.57 -1.32 7.22
CA TYR A 100 -7.34 -1.29 8.45
C TYR A 100 -8.41 -0.19 8.44
N LEU A 101 -9.69 -0.58 8.60
CA LEU A 101 -10.82 0.36 8.66
C LEU A 101 -11.16 0.83 10.09
N GLY A 102 -10.54 0.24 11.11
CA GLY A 102 -10.97 0.39 12.50
C GLY A 102 -11.98 -0.69 12.93
N ASP A 103 -12.23 -0.80 14.23
CA ASP A 103 -13.25 -1.69 14.83
C ASP A 103 -13.09 -3.19 14.44
N ASP A 104 -11.84 -3.67 14.33
CA ASP A 104 -11.48 -5.01 13.85
C ASP A 104 -11.86 -5.32 12.40
N LEU A 105 -12.17 -4.30 11.60
CA LEU A 105 -12.48 -4.44 10.19
C LEU A 105 -11.23 -4.19 9.34
N LEU A 106 -11.02 -5.07 8.36
CA LEU A 106 -10.05 -4.90 7.30
C LEU A 106 -10.74 -4.87 5.94
N VAL A 107 -10.16 -4.18 4.97
CA VAL A 107 -10.45 -4.39 3.55
C VAL A 107 -9.30 -5.18 2.97
N LEU A 108 -9.62 -6.23 2.23
CA LEU A 108 -8.72 -7.00 1.39
C LEU A 108 -9.03 -6.70 -0.08
N THR A 109 -8.02 -6.65 -0.93
CA THR A 109 -8.21 -6.63 -2.39
C THR A 109 -8.11 -8.05 -2.93
N GLU A 110 -9.02 -8.44 -3.79
CA GLU A 110 -8.91 -9.62 -4.65
C GLU A 110 -8.63 -9.16 -6.08
N GLU A 111 -7.42 -9.42 -6.55
CA GLU A 111 -6.90 -8.86 -7.80
C GLU A 111 -7.77 -9.25 -9.00
N ARG A 112 -7.89 -10.53 -9.30
CA ARG A 112 -8.60 -11.03 -10.50
C ARG A 112 -10.07 -10.69 -10.52
N GLN A 113 -10.70 -10.65 -9.35
CA GLN A 113 -12.12 -10.31 -9.22
C GLN A 113 -12.35 -8.80 -9.20
N GLN A 114 -11.29 -7.99 -9.13
CA GLN A 114 -11.35 -6.54 -8.92
C GLN A 114 -12.29 -6.20 -7.76
N ALA A 115 -12.15 -6.94 -6.67
CA ALA A 115 -13.05 -6.86 -5.54
C ALA A 115 -12.36 -6.28 -4.29
N LEU A 116 -13.12 -5.46 -3.58
CA LEU A 116 -12.80 -4.99 -2.24
C LEU A 116 -13.65 -5.77 -1.25
N VAL A 117 -13.00 -6.53 -0.37
CA VAL A 117 -13.66 -7.46 0.55
C VAL A 117 -13.48 -7.00 1.98
N VAL A 118 -14.57 -6.69 2.65
CA VAL A 118 -14.56 -6.28 4.05
C VAL A 118 -14.69 -7.52 4.94
N VAL A 119 -13.69 -7.74 5.77
CA VAL A 119 -13.66 -8.85 6.73
C VAL A 119 -13.61 -8.31 8.15
N GLN A 120 -14.28 -9.02 9.08
CA GLN A 120 -14.14 -8.78 10.50
C GLN A 120 -13.19 -9.81 11.10
N VAL A 121 -12.12 -9.34 11.72
CA VAL A 121 -11.10 -10.22 12.30
C VAL A 121 -11.42 -10.51 13.76
N PRO A 122 -11.69 -11.79 14.12
CA PRO A 122 -11.95 -12.17 15.49
C PRO A 122 -10.70 -12.06 16.37
N ASN A 123 -10.91 -12.02 17.71
CA ASN A 123 -9.80 -12.00 18.67
C ASN A 123 -9.02 -13.32 18.71
N LEU A 124 -9.70 -14.44 18.42
CA LEU A 124 -9.06 -15.75 18.34
C LEU A 124 -8.77 -16.10 16.90
N ALA A 125 -7.53 -16.51 16.64
CA ALA A 125 -7.11 -16.93 15.31
C ALA A 125 -7.93 -18.12 14.80
N GLY A 126 -8.31 -18.04 13.54
CA GLY A 126 -9.12 -19.06 12.87
C GLY A 126 -9.41 -18.66 11.42
N PRO A 127 -10.04 -19.55 10.65
CA PRO A 127 -10.30 -19.26 9.24
C PRO A 127 -11.31 -18.12 9.07
N LEU A 128 -11.01 -17.21 8.16
CA LEU A 128 -11.93 -16.20 7.63
C LEU A 128 -12.53 -16.74 6.34
N ARG A 129 -13.85 -16.65 6.21
CA ARG A 129 -14.56 -17.20 5.05
C ARG A 129 -15.03 -16.07 4.14
N ARG A 130 -14.70 -16.17 2.87
CA ARG A 130 -15.14 -15.22 1.84
C ARG A 130 -16.68 -15.08 1.80
N ALA A 131 -17.39 -16.19 2.00
CA ALA A 131 -18.85 -16.23 1.99
C ALA A 131 -19.50 -15.44 3.13
N ASP A 132 -18.77 -15.19 4.23
CA ASP A 132 -19.26 -14.42 5.38
C ASP A 132 -18.91 -12.92 5.27
N ALA A 133 -18.08 -12.56 4.27
CA ALA A 133 -17.61 -11.21 4.06
C ALA A 133 -18.55 -10.40 3.14
N ARG A 134 -18.55 -9.08 3.32
CA ARG A 134 -19.18 -8.15 2.38
C ARG A 134 -18.16 -7.73 1.34
N SER A 135 -18.59 -7.60 0.09
CA SER A 135 -17.70 -7.17 -0.98
C SER A 135 -18.37 -6.23 -1.97
N ILE A 136 -17.51 -5.44 -2.62
CA ILE A 136 -17.86 -4.60 -3.75
C ILE A 136 -16.92 -4.98 -4.88
N THR A 137 -17.49 -5.42 -6.00
CA THR A 137 -16.74 -5.67 -7.23
C THR A 137 -16.85 -4.44 -8.12
N LEU A 138 -15.72 -3.91 -8.54
CA LEU A 138 -15.64 -2.78 -9.45
C LEU A 138 -15.39 -3.31 -10.85
N ALA A 139 -16.47 -3.43 -11.64
CA ALA A 139 -16.37 -3.84 -13.04
C ALA A 139 -15.82 -2.68 -13.89
N LEU A 140 -14.50 -2.55 -13.94
CA LEU A 140 -13.82 -1.44 -14.62
C LEU A 140 -13.67 -1.63 -16.14
N ASN A 141 -14.43 -2.52 -16.77
CA ASN A 141 -14.50 -2.79 -18.22
C ASN A 141 -13.12 -3.11 -18.89
N GLU A 142 -12.13 -3.50 -18.12
CA GLU A 142 -10.82 -3.87 -18.65
C GLU A 142 -10.70 -5.39 -18.70
N ALA A 143 -10.47 -5.91 -19.91
CA ALA A 143 -10.44 -7.36 -20.18
C ALA A 143 -9.12 -8.02 -19.71
N ASP A 144 -8.26 -7.30 -18.99
CA ASP A 144 -6.93 -7.74 -18.63
C ASP A 144 -6.87 -8.27 -17.19
N ASN A 145 -6.04 -9.29 -16.98
CA ASN A 145 -5.78 -10.00 -15.73
C ASN A 145 -5.03 -9.16 -14.67
N THR A 146 -5.10 -7.85 -14.77
CA THR A 146 -4.42 -6.90 -13.88
C THR A 146 -5.45 -6.18 -13.04
N GLY A 147 -5.56 -6.53 -11.79
CA GLY A 147 -6.57 -6.04 -10.88
C GLY A 147 -6.06 -5.05 -9.84
N PHE A 148 -6.64 -5.11 -8.65
CA PHE A 148 -6.27 -4.24 -7.54
C PHE A 148 -5.12 -4.85 -6.73
N GLU A 149 -4.04 -4.10 -6.62
CA GLU A 149 -2.88 -4.44 -5.82
C GLU A 149 -3.00 -3.83 -4.41
N GLY A 150 -2.62 -2.61 -4.26
CA GLY A 150 -2.58 -1.94 -2.97
C GLY A 150 -3.85 -1.20 -2.61
N VAL A 151 -4.10 -1.08 -1.30
CA VAL A 151 -5.22 -0.33 -0.75
C VAL A 151 -4.80 0.42 0.52
N GLY A 152 -5.17 1.71 0.61
CA GLY A 152 -4.99 2.57 1.78
C GLY A 152 -6.30 3.22 2.19
N TYR A 153 -6.46 3.55 3.47
CA TYR A 153 -7.71 4.10 3.99
C TYR A 153 -7.51 5.40 4.77
N ASP A 154 -8.28 6.41 4.39
CA ASP A 154 -8.51 7.64 5.14
C ASP A 154 -9.75 7.43 6.02
N ARG A 155 -9.54 7.31 7.31
CA ARG A 155 -10.60 7.05 8.28
C ARG A 155 -11.48 8.27 8.49
N ALA A 156 -10.89 9.45 8.54
CA ALA A 156 -11.62 10.70 8.77
C ALA A 156 -12.58 11.02 7.62
N GLY A 157 -12.16 10.77 6.38
CA GLY A 157 -12.95 11.01 5.17
C GLY A 157 -13.81 9.84 4.72
N ASP A 158 -13.67 8.65 5.32
CA ASP A 158 -14.23 7.37 4.83
C ASP A 158 -13.92 7.17 3.35
N ARG A 159 -12.59 7.23 3.01
CA ARG A 159 -12.09 7.12 1.64
C ARG A 159 -11.07 6.00 1.54
N LEU A 160 -11.28 5.09 0.62
CA LEU A 160 -10.26 4.14 0.19
C LEU A 160 -9.51 4.69 -1.02
N PHE A 161 -8.21 4.53 -1.01
CA PHE A 161 -7.36 4.69 -2.18
C PHE A 161 -6.93 3.31 -2.63
N VAL A 162 -7.17 3.00 -3.90
CA VAL A 162 -6.90 1.68 -4.48
C VAL A 162 -6.04 1.86 -5.71
N VAL A 163 -4.94 1.13 -5.77
CA VAL A 163 -4.04 1.15 -6.93
C VAL A 163 -4.19 -0.12 -7.76
N LYS A 164 -4.04 0.04 -9.07
CA LYS A 164 -3.84 -1.01 -10.04
C LYS A 164 -2.43 -0.91 -10.57
N GLU A 165 -1.74 -2.03 -10.62
CA GLU A 165 -0.32 -2.10 -10.90
C GLU A 165 0.02 -1.61 -12.31
N HIS A 166 -0.53 -2.26 -13.33
CA HIS A 166 -0.14 -2.10 -14.74
C HIS A 166 -1.28 -1.88 -15.72
N SER A 167 -0.94 -1.44 -16.88
CA SER A 167 -1.56 -1.49 -18.20
C SER A 167 -3.05 -1.14 -18.28
N PRO A 168 -3.47 0.07 -17.95
CA PRO A 168 -2.68 1.18 -17.40
C PRO A 168 -2.62 1.13 -15.86
N ARG A 169 -1.59 1.77 -15.27
CA ARG A 169 -1.58 2.07 -13.83
C ARG A 169 -2.79 2.94 -13.51
N LYS A 170 -3.45 2.67 -12.37
CA LYS A 170 -4.61 3.42 -11.92
C LYS A 170 -4.53 3.76 -10.44
N LEU A 171 -5.14 4.87 -10.08
CA LEU A 171 -5.46 5.22 -8.71
C LEU A 171 -6.93 5.59 -8.64
N TYR A 172 -7.67 4.89 -7.79
CA TYR A 172 -9.08 5.19 -7.51
C TYR A 172 -9.23 5.69 -6.09
N GLU A 173 -10.08 6.70 -5.91
CA GLU A 173 -10.55 7.17 -4.62
C GLU A 173 -12.02 6.77 -4.47
N ILE A 174 -12.32 5.96 -3.44
CA ILE A 174 -13.64 5.35 -3.23
C ILE A 174 -14.18 5.80 -1.89
N HIS A 175 -15.27 6.54 -1.90
CA HIS A 175 -15.91 7.08 -0.71
C HIS A 175 -17.02 6.19 -0.20
N GLY A 176 -17.22 6.18 1.12
CA GLY A 176 -18.42 5.64 1.76
C GLY A 176 -18.39 4.16 2.05
N ILE A 177 -17.25 3.50 2.03
CA ILE A 177 -17.13 2.06 2.31
C ILE A 177 -17.64 1.73 3.71
N LYS A 178 -17.15 2.40 4.75
CA LYS A 178 -17.52 2.12 6.15
C LYS A 178 -18.97 2.48 6.42
N ARG A 179 -19.45 3.60 5.86
CA ARG A 179 -20.87 4.00 5.97
C ARG A 179 -21.83 2.99 5.35
N SER A 180 -21.46 2.44 4.20
CA SER A 180 -22.25 1.43 3.49
C SER A 180 -22.35 0.09 4.23
N LEU A 181 -21.46 -0.17 5.19
CA LEU A 181 -21.59 -1.35 6.07
C LEU A 181 -22.72 -1.21 7.09
N ALA A 182 -23.07 0.01 7.48
CA ALA A 182 -24.05 0.30 8.50
C ALA A 182 -25.47 0.58 7.94
N GLY A 183 -25.58 0.83 6.63
CA GLY A 183 -26.83 1.24 5.99
C GLY A 183 -26.93 0.86 4.52
N ASP A 184 -27.62 1.70 3.75
CA ASP A 184 -27.71 1.55 2.30
C ASP A 184 -26.37 1.84 1.64
N MET A 185 -26.14 1.22 0.48
CA MET A 185 -24.93 1.43 -0.30
C MET A 185 -24.87 2.89 -0.80
N ASP A 186 -23.85 3.63 -0.35
CA ASP A 186 -23.55 5.01 -0.75
C ASP A 186 -22.08 5.13 -1.14
N ILE A 187 -21.75 4.55 -2.29
CA ILE A 187 -20.38 4.49 -2.81
C ILE A 187 -20.23 5.50 -3.94
N LYS A 188 -19.17 6.32 -3.85
CA LYS A 188 -18.72 7.20 -4.92
C LYS A 188 -17.30 6.87 -5.30
N ILE A 189 -17.07 6.63 -6.60
CA ILE A 189 -15.73 6.32 -7.14
C ILE A 189 -15.25 7.53 -7.95
N ILE A 190 -13.99 7.92 -7.72
CA ILE A 190 -13.31 8.99 -8.43
C ILE A 190 -12.04 8.40 -9.04
N ASP A 191 -11.86 8.53 -10.35
CA ASP A 191 -10.62 8.19 -11.03
C ASP A 191 -9.61 9.34 -10.82
N ARG A 192 -8.47 9.03 -10.19
CA ARG A 192 -7.35 9.94 -9.93
C ARG A 192 -6.21 9.76 -10.95
N GLN A 193 -6.51 9.26 -12.14
CA GLN A 193 -5.52 9.03 -13.20
C GLN A 193 -4.61 10.23 -13.44
N ALA A 194 -5.14 11.45 -13.40
CA ALA A 194 -4.35 12.66 -13.60
C ALA A 194 -3.23 12.87 -12.55
N TRP A 195 -3.31 12.22 -11.39
CA TRP A 195 -2.23 12.23 -10.40
C TRP A 195 -1.10 11.28 -10.80
N ILE A 196 -1.48 10.11 -11.33
CA ILE A 196 -0.54 9.07 -11.76
C ILE A 196 0.17 9.43 -13.05
N ASP A 197 -0.51 10.10 -13.97
CA ASP A 197 0.07 10.53 -15.25
C ASP A 197 1.24 11.51 -15.09
N LYS A 198 1.38 12.14 -13.92
CA LYS A 198 2.51 13.03 -13.58
C LYS A 198 3.73 12.29 -13.01
N LEU A 199 3.59 10.98 -12.76
CA LEU A 199 4.61 10.15 -12.10
C LEU A 199 5.27 9.21 -13.11
N ASP A 200 5.93 9.79 -14.13
CA ASP A 200 6.59 9.00 -15.17
C ASP A 200 7.68 8.05 -14.64
N MET A 201 8.27 8.39 -13.48
CA MET A 201 9.31 7.59 -12.86
C MET A 201 8.79 6.32 -12.14
N ALA A 202 7.50 6.23 -11.84
CA ALA A 202 6.89 5.02 -11.28
C ALA A 202 6.33 4.19 -12.41
N SER A 203 6.95 3.06 -12.74
CA SER A 203 6.53 2.19 -13.85
C SER A 203 5.33 1.31 -13.50
N ASP A 204 5.14 1.04 -12.22
CA ASP A 204 4.10 0.21 -11.61
C ASP A 204 3.57 0.85 -10.31
N LEU A 205 2.55 0.27 -9.69
CA LEU A 205 2.04 0.65 -8.39
C LEU A 205 1.65 -0.60 -7.58
N SER A 206 2.52 -1.02 -6.66
CA SER A 206 2.28 -2.20 -5.82
C SER A 206 1.54 -1.90 -4.52
N SER A 207 1.69 -0.69 -3.96
CA SER A 207 1.00 -0.34 -2.70
C SER A 207 0.63 1.14 -2.62
N VAL A 208 -0.34 1.45 -1.74
CA VAL A 208 -0.72 2.81 -1.39
C VAL A 208 -1.03 2.91 0.11
N HIS A 209 -0.55 3.97 0.75
CA HIS A 209 -0.88 4.33 2.12
C HIS A 209 -1.38 5.76 2.20
N PHE A 210 -2.43 6.01 2.99
CA PHE A 210 -2.88 7.36 3.33
C PHE A 210 -2.40 7.72 4.74
N ASP A 211 -1.67 8.82 4.85
CA ASP A 211 -1.22 9.33 6.15
C ASP A 211 -2.23 10.33 6.72
N GLU A 212 -2.86 9.96 7.82
CA GLU A 212 -3.89 10.73 8.49
C GLU A 212 -3.37 12.07 9.08
N GLN A 213 -2.08 12.16 9.35
CA GLN A 213 -1.51 13.36 10.00
C GLN A 213 -1.26 14.48 8.99
N THR A 214 -0.78 14.13 7.81
CA THR A 214 -0.45 15.08 6.75
C THR A 214 -1.57 15.22 5.71
N GLY A 215 -2.43 14.21 5.58
CA GLY A 215 -3.41 14.10 4.50
C GLY A 215 -2.78 13.68 3.16
N HIS A 216 -1.54 13.18 3.19
CA HIS A 216 -0.79 12.80 2.01
C HIS A 216 -0.97 11.32 1.67
N LEU A 217 -0.76 10.99 0.39
CA LEU A 217 -0.64 9.62 -0.07
C LEU A 217 0.83 9.25 -0.22
N VAL A 218 1.17 8.03 0.16
CA VAL A 218 2.44 7.41 -0.22
C VAL A 218 2.14 6.26 -1.17
N LEU A 219 2.75 6.29 -2.34
CA LEU A 219 2.68 5.24 -3.35
C LEU A 219 3.97 4.43 -3.34
N LEU A 220 3.87 3.13 -3.57
CA LEU A 220 4.99 2.22 -3.72
C LEU A 220 5.06 1.75 -5.17
N SER A 221 6.26 1.80 -5.75
CA SER A 221 6.57 1.23 -7.05
C SER A 221 7.71 0.23 -6.87
N ASP A 222 7.43 -1.04 -7.16
CA ASP A 222 8.43 -2.09 -7.06
C ASP A 222 9.44 -2.03 -8.20
N GLU A 223 8.99 -1.97 -9.44
CA GLU A 223 9.89 -1.94 -10.60
C GLU A 223 10.84 -0.73 -10.56
N ALA A 224 10.31 0.44 -10.16
CA ALA A 224 11.12 1.65 -10.01
C ALA A 224 11.94 1.67 -8.71
N LYS A 225 11.69 0.73 -7.78
CA LYS A 225 12.33 0.64 -6.47
C LYS A 225 12.25 1.96 -5.72
N MET A 226 11.04 2.48 -5.53
CA MET A 226 10.84 3.76 -4.85
C MET A 226 9.48 3.89 -4.15
N MET A 227 9.46 4.79 -3.17
CA MET A 227 8.25 5.33 -2.58
C MET A 227 8.10 6.78 -3.00
N LEU A 228 6.87 7.24 -3.19
CA LEU A 228 6.50 8.57 -3.66
C LEU A 228 5.45 9.16 -2.73
N GLU A 229 5.70 10.32 -2.16
CA GLU A 229 4.75 11.06 -1.34
C GLU A 229 4.04 12.13 -2.17
N LEU A 230 2.72 12.10 -2.21
CA LEU A 230 1.87 13.07 -2.89
C LEU A 230 1.06 13.87 -1.89
N ASP A 231 0.87 15.16 -2.14
CA ASP A 231 -0.04 15.99 -1.38
C ASP A 231 -1.52 15.74 -1.72
N ALA A 232 -2.41 16.50 -1.11
CA ALA A 232 -3.86 16.38 -1.30
C ALA A 232 -4.33 16.74 -2.72
N GLU A 233 -3.51 17.43 -3.50
CA GLU A 233 -3.73 17.79 -4.91
C GLU A 233 -3.09 16.78 -5.88
N GLY A 234 -2.36 15.78 -5.36
CA GLY A 234 -1.66 14.76 -6.15
C GLY A 234 -0.33 15.25 -6.73
N GLU A 235 0.24 16.32 -6.15
CA GLU A 235 1.57 16.79 -6.54
C GLU A 235 2.66 16.08 -5.74
N LEU A 236 3.77 15.74 -6.40
CA LEU A 236 4.89 15.07 -5.75
C LEU A 236 5.58 16.00 -4.75
N VAL A 237 5.59 15.58 -3.48
CA VAL A 237 6.22 16.25 -2.34
C VAL A 237 7.64 15.74 -2.12
N SER A 238 7.76 14.43 -1.95
CA SER A 238 9.04 13.77 -1.67
C SER A 238 9.07 12.36 -2.24
N PHE A 239 10.26 11.78 -2.36
CA PHE A 239 10.41 10.37 -2.77
C PHE A 239 11.59 9.71 -2.05
N ARG A 240 11.59 8.38 -2.01
CA ARG A 240 12.65 7.59 -1.41
C ARG A 240 13.00 6.39 -2.28
N SER A 241 14.28 6.25 -2.61
CA SER A 241 14.79 5.09 -3.33
C SER A 241 14.94 3.88 -2.41
N LEU A 242 14.55 2.70 -2.91
CA LEU A 242 14.69 1.39 -2.27
C LEU A 242 15.88 0.58 -2.83
N TRP A 243 16.76 1.23 -3.62
CA TRP A 243 17.99 0.64 -4.10
C TRP A 243 19.04 0.55 -3.00
N ARG A 244 19.91 -0.45 -3.11
CA ARG A 244 21.11 -0.61 -2.27
C ARG A 244 21.88 0.70 -2.13
N GLY A 245 22.31 1.01 -0.91
CA GLY A 245 23.08 2.20 -0.59
C GLY A 245 22.23 3.45 -0.31
N PHE A 246 20.93 3.40 -0.57
CA PHE A 246 19.97 4.43 -0.15
C PHE A 246 19.26 4.00 1.13
N ALA A 247 18.71 4.92 1.87
CA ALA A 247 17.93 4.69 3.09
C ALA A 247 18.59 3.81 4.16
N GLY A 248 19.89 3.57 4.08
CA GLY A 248 20.61 2.62 4.96
C GLY A 248 20.45 1.16 4.54
N LEU A 249 19.90 0.87 3.38
CA LEU A 249 19.72 -0.48 2.86
C LEU A 249 21.07 -1.10 2.44
N GLU A 250 21.36 -2.30 2.92
CA GLU A 250 22.57 -3.08 2.54
C GLU A 250 22.38 -3.79 1.19
N ARG A 251 21.13 -4.06 0.81
CA ARG A 251 20.72 -4.59 -0.50
C ARG A 251 19.47 -3.87 -0.98
N SER A 252 19.21 -3.88 -2.29
CA SER A 252 17.96 -3.37 -2.84
C SER A 252 16.79 -4.23 -2.35
N VAL A 253 15.65 -3.62 -2.08
CA VAL A 253 14.42 -4.37 -1.77
C VAL A 253 14.06 -5.19 -3.02
N PRO A 254 13.90 -6.52 -2.92
CA PRO A 254 13.72 -7.37 -4.11
C PRO A 254 12.44 -7.05 -4.86
N GLN A 255 11.30 -7.24 -4.20
CA GLN A 255 9.96 -7.04 -4.77
C GLN A 255 9.08 -6.43 -3.66
N ALA A 256 9.00 -5.09 -3.67
CA ALA A 256 8.31 -4.33 -2.63
C ALA A 256 6.80 -4.34 -2.87
N GLU A 257 6.02 -5.03 -2.02
CA GLU A 257 4.59 -5.25 -2.23
C GLU A 257 3.69 -4.49 -1.27
N GLY A 258 4.08 -4.35 -0.03
CA GLY A 258 3.24 -3.70 0.96
C GLY A 258 3.96 -2.69 1.82
N MET A 259 3.29 -1.58 2.15
CA MET A 259 3.82 -0.60 3.07
C MET A 259 2.74 -0.02 3.97
N THR A 260 3.14 0.41 5.18
CA THR A 260 2.29 1.14 6.10
C THR A 260 3.12 1.97 7.08
N PHE A 261 2.47 2.91 7.75
CA PHE A 261 3.07 3.67 8.83
C PHE A 261 2.31 3.43 10.13
N ASP A 262 3.01 3.44 11.27
CA ASP A 262 2.35 3.47 12.57
C ASP A 262 2.07 4.91 13.04
N ALA A 263 1.33 5.06 14.13
CA ALA A 263 0.97 6.36 14.69
C ALA A 263 2.18 7.20 15.17
N GLN A 264 3.36 6.61 15.30
CA GLN A 264 4.62 7.27 15.63
C GLN A 264 5.43 7.67 14.38
N GLY A 265 4.90 7.40 13.17
CA GLY A 265 5.55 7.67 11.91
C GLY A 265 6.66 6.67 11.55
N ASN A 266 6.69 5.48 12.17
CA ASN A 266 7.61 4.44 11.70
C ASN A 266 7.04 3.78 10.44
N LEU A 267 7.88 3.67 9.42
CA LEU A 267 7.57 2.99 8.16
C LEU A 267 7.85 1.49 8.27
N TYR A 268 6.92 0.69 7.80
CA TYR A 268 7.04 -0.75 7.62
C TYR A 268 6.84 -1.07 6.14
N LEU A 269 7.66 -1.97 5.63
CA LEU A 269 7.62 -2.41 4.25
C LEU A 269 7.85 -3.93 4.21
N VAL A 270 7.05 -4.62 3.41
CA VAL A 270 7.25 -6.04 3.12
C VAL A 270 7.62 -6.21 1.65
N SER A 271 8.38 -7.28 1.38
CA SER A 271 8.77 -7.64 0.03
C SER A 271 8.75 -9.15 -0.13
N GLU A 272 8.52 -9.58 -1.34
CA GLU A 272 8.79 -10.96 -1.74
C GLU A 272 10.30 -11.21 -1.84
N PRO A 273 10.75 -12.44 -1.52
CA PRO A 273 12.15 -12.81 -1.59
C PRO A 273 12.70 -12.92 -3.00
#